data_d80ca478a2674571c60161be53387372
#
_entry.id   d80ca478a2674571c60161be53387372
#
_cell.length_a   1.000
_cell.length_b   1.000
_cell.length_c   1.000
_cell.angle_alpha   90.00
_cell.angle_beta   90.00
_cell.angle_gamma   90.00
#
_symmetry.space_group_name_H-M   'P 1'
#
loop_
_entity.id
_entity.type
_entity.pdbx_description
1 polymer ?
#
loop_
_entity_poly.entity_id
_entity_poly.type
_entity_poly.pdbx_seq_one_letter_code
_entity_poly.pdbx_strand_id
1 'polypeptide(L)'
;MTWQRTRPGAVVLETIAARGPSVVKRFWTRALRRSSEWDSWYVGLEGERRVGRELQRLSASGWKVLHGVPKANGGDIDHLLIGPGGVFTINTKHHQNASVWVGDTMAKVNRGKPVPYAAASQAEADYAQEVLERHCGFAVPVEPVLVFVGVASLQRAVTQYTVRIYQEREVSALAPLSGKLTAEQVERVYGVARHRRAWLRG
;
A
#
# COMPACT_ATOMS: atom_id res chain seq x y z
N MET A 1 8.66 15.18 12.40
CA MET A 1 8.54 13.75 12.72
C MET A 1 8.91 12.95 11.49
N THR A 2 9.89 12.09 11.57
CA THR A 2 10.37 11.24 10.49
C THR A 2 9.80 9.84 10.65
N TRP A 3 9.40 9.22 9.54
CA TRP A 3 8.80 7.88 9.49
C TRP A 3 9.81 6.72 9.62
N GLN A 4 10.97 6.95 10.21
CA GLN A 4 12.12 6.05 10.11
C GLN A 4 11.92 4.62 10.63
N ARG A 5 10.81 4.30 11.29
CA ARG A 5 10.49 2.94 11.80
C ARG A 5 8.99 2.74 12.05
N THR A 6 8.13 3.10 11.12
CA THR A 6 6.73 2.73 11.25
C THR A 6 6.56 1.23 10.99
N ARG A 7 6.01 0.53 11.97
CA ARG A 7 5.57 -0.86 11.78
C ARG A 7 4.33 -0.85 10.86
N PRO A 8 4.12 -1.89 10.04
CA PRO A 8 2.86 -2.03 9.31
C PRO A 8 1.67 -1.87 10.26
N GLY A 9 0.70 -1.04 9.88
CA GLY A 9 -0.46 -0.71 10.73
C GLY A 9 -0.25 0.34 11.84
N ALA A 10 0.92 1.03 11.90
CA ALA A 10 1.21 2.00 12.95
C ALA A 10 0.27 3.22 12.91
N VAL A 11 -0.12 3.70 11.73
CA VAL A 11 -1.06 4.82 11.58
C VAL A 11 -2.43 4.48 12.12
N VAL A 12 -2.82 3.24 11.99
CA VAL A 12 -4.09 2.73 12.50
C VAL A 12 -4.10 2.72 14.03
N LEU A 13 -3.02 2.29 14.66
CA LEU A 13 -2.87 2.31 16.12
C LEU A 13 -2.78 3.75 16.67
N GLU A 14 -2.09 4.67 15.99
CA GLU A 14 -2.07 6.10 16.35
C GLU A 14 -3.44 6.77 16.21
N THR A 15 -4.22 6.40 15.20
CA THR A 15 -5.57 6.94 14.99
C THR A 15 -6.51 6.52 16.13
N ILE A 16 -6.36 5.31 16.65
CA ILE A 16 -7.09 4.82 17.83
C ILE A 16 -6.66 5.59 19.08
N ALA A 17 -5.37 5.82 19.28
CA ALA A 17 -4.83 6.53 20.44
C ALA A 17 -5.15 8.03 20.44
N ALA A 18 -5.21 8.67 19.26
CA ALA A 18 -5.44 10.12 19.13
C ALA A 18 -6.90 10.55 19.20
N ARG A 19 -7.85 9.64 18.98
CA ARG A 19 -9.29 9.94 18.95
C ARG A 19 -10.01 9.56 20.23
N GLY A 20 -9.55 9.82 21.39
CA GLY A 20 -10.18 9.71 22.71
C GLY A 20 -11.35 8.70 22.96
N PRO A 21 -11.67 8.36 24.19
CA PRO A 21 -12.58 7.25 24.54
C PRO A 21 -14.02 7.38 24.01
N SER A 22 -14.49 8.59 23.66
CA SER A 22 -15.86 8.80 23.18
C SER A 22 -16.09 8.33 21.73
N VAL A 23 -15.09 8.47 20.87
CA VAL A 23 -15.16 8.03 19.47
C VAL A 23 -14.95 6.52 19.41
N VAL A 24 -14.02 6.01 20.22
CA VAL A 24 -13.80 4.56 20.39
C VAL A 24 -15.09 3.90 20.91
N LYS A 25 -15.79 4.48 21.88
CA LYS A 25 -17.04 3.93 22.44
C LYS A 25 -18.18 3.91 21.40
N ARG A 26 -18.30 4.95 20.57
CA ARG A 26 -19.29 4.99 19.46
C ARG A 26 -18.94 4.01 18.34
N PHE A 27 -17.66 3.80 18.10
CA PHE A 27 -17.16 2.82 17.17
C PHE A 27 -17.40 1.38 17.68
N TRP A 28 -17.14 1.14 18.98
CA TRP A 28 -17.39 -0.14 19.67
C TRP A 28 -18.89 -0.52 19.69
N THR A 29 -19.80 0.43 19.94
CA THR A 29 -21.24 0.16 19.93
C THR A 29 -21.78 -0.14 18.54
N ARG A 30 -21.13 0.38 17.50
CA ARG A 30 -21.48 0.06 16.09
C ARG A 30 -20.85 -1.26 15.65
N ALA A 31 -19.67 -1.59 16.16
CA ALA A 31 -18.94 -2.83 15.88
C ALA A 31 -19.52 -4.05 16.61
N LEU A 32 -20.00 -3.90 17.83
CA LEU A 32 -20.70 -4.97 18.57
C LEU A 32 -22.03 -5.39 17.91
N ARG A 33 -22.59 -4.57 17.03
CA ARG A 33 -23.70 -4.97 16.14
C ARG A 33 -23.26 -5.69 14.86
N ARG A 34 -21.94 -5.73 14.56
CA ARG A 34 -21.34 -6.37 13.38
C ARG A 34 -19.98 -6.97 13.76
N SER A 35 -19.99 -8.19 14.28
CA SER A 35 -18.77 -8.98 14.55
C SER A 35 -17.83 -9.11 13.33
N SER A 36 -18.34 -8.87 12.11
CA SER A 36 -17.60 -8.96 10.85
C SER A 36 -16.65 -7.78 10.55
N GLU A 37 -16.81 -6.60 11.16
CA GLU A 37 -15.96 -5.42 10.83
C GLU A 37 -14.60 -5.45 11.56
N TRP A 38 -14.55 -5.97 12.78
CA TRP A 38 -13.32 -6.15 13.54
C TRP A 38 -12.45 -7.25 12.97
N ASP A 39 -13.08 -8.36 12.60
CA ASP A 39 -12.36 -9.48 11.98
C ASP A 39 -11.75 -9.06 10.64
N SER A 40 -12.48 -8.28 9.82
CA SER A 40 -11.97 -7.78 8.56
C SER A 40 -10.80 -6.79 8.73
N TRP A 41 -10.80 -6.04 9.84
CA TRP A 41 -9.75 -5.07 10.15
C TRP A 41 -8.45 -5.76 10.61
N TYR A 42 -8.55 -6.76 11.50
CA TYR A 42 -7.41 -7.58 11.90
C TYR A 42 -6.84 -8.37 10.73
N VAL A 43 -7.70 -8.87 9.87
CA VAL A 43 -7.31 -9.58 8.64
C VAL A 43 -6.54 -8.66 7.70
N GLY A 44 -7.00 -7.41 7.50
CA GLY A 44 -6.30 -6.40 6.72
C GLY A 44 -4.90 -6.11 7.25
N LEU A 45 -4.80 -5.81 8.55
CA LEU A 45 -3.53 -5.52 9.23
C LEU A 45 -2.53 -6.69 9.15
N GLU A 46 -2.99 -7.93 9.29
CA GLU A 46 -2.13 -9.10 9.13
C GLU A 46 -1.63 -9.24 7.69
N GLY A 47 -2.48 -8.95 6.70
CA GLY A 47 -2.08 -8.90 5.29
C GLY A 47 -0.95 -7.90 5.04
N GLU A 48 -1.12 -6.66 5.51
CA GLU A 48 -0.09 -5.61 5.40
C GLU A 48 1.22 -6.03 6.07
N ARG A 49 1.16 -6.63 7.27
CA ARG A 49 2.37 -7.12 7.97
C ARG A 49 3.09 -8.21 7.19
N ARG A 50 2.36 -9.11 6.53
CA ARG A 50 2.94 -10.17 5.71
C ARG A 50 3.65 -9.57 4.49
N VAL A 51 2.99 -8.70 3.75
CA VAL A 51 3.58 -7.97 2.61
C VAL A 51 4.76 -7.13 3.04
N GLY A 52 4.64 -6.38 4.15
CA GLY A 52 5.72 -5.57 4.70
C GLY A 52 7.00 -6.38 5.01
N ARG A 53 6.87 -7.62 5.51
CA ARG A 53 8.03 -8.52 5.73
C ARG A 53 8.70 -8.94 4.42
N GLU A 54 7.91 -9.25 3.38
CA GLU A 54 8.47 -9.59 2.07
C GLU A 54 9.18 -8.39 1.43
N LEU A 55 8.57 -7.20 1.48
CA LEU A 55 9.18 -5.97 0.98
C LEU A 55 10.47 -5.61 1.71
N GLN A 56 10.54 -5.85 3.03
CA GLN A 56 11.75 -5.58 3.81
C GLN A 56 12.96 -6.39 3.33
N ARG A 57 12.76 -7.58 2.75
CA ARG A 57 13.85 -8.39 2.18
C ARG A 57 14.50 -7.73 0.97
N LEU A 58 13.77 -6.85 0.26
CA LEU A 58 14.30 -6.13 -0.89
C LEU A 58 15.34 -5.07 -0.49
N SER A 59 15.45 -4.75 0.79
CA SER A 59 16.45 -3.79 1.30
C SER A 59 17.88 -4.19 0.96
N ALA A 60 18.17 -5.50 0.86
CA ALA A 60 19.46 -6.02 0.45
C ALA A 60 19.82 -5.66 -1.02
N SER A 61 18.81 -5.34 -1.84
CA SER A 61 18.96 -4.95 -3.25
C SER A 61 18.83 -3.43 -3.46
N GLY A 62 19.04 -2.63 -2.41
CA GLY A 62 19.02 -1.17 -2.49
C GLY A 62 17.62 -0.54 -2.44
N TRP A 63 16.59 -1.31 -2.10
CA TRP A 63 15.23 -0.80 -1.94
C TRP A 63 14.97 -0.28 -0.53
N LYS A 64 14.16 0.77 -0.43
CA LYS A 64 13.71 1.38 0.82
C LYS A 64 12.21 1.25 0.92
N VAL A 65 11.71 0.92 2.10
CA VAL A 65 10.29 0.69 2.35
C VAL A 65 9.78 1.66 3.41
N LEU A 66 8.62 2.28 3.13
CA LEU A 66 7.83 3.03 4.11
C LEU A 66 6.47 2.34 4.25
N HIS A 67 5.91 2.35 5.45
CA HIS A 67 4.62 1.72 5.76
C HIS A 67 3.63 2.75 6.27
N GLY A 68 2.36 2.64 5.85
CA GLY A 68 1.27 3.50 6.30
C GLY A 68 1.53 4.98 5.97
N VAL A 69 1.75 5.32 4.70
CA VAL A 69 2.03 6.70 4.26
C VAL A 69 0.72 7.46 4.17
N PRO A 70 0.51 8.54 4.96
CA PRO A 70 -0.78 9.21 5.03
C PRO A 70 -1.10 10.00 3.76
N LYS A 71 -2.38 10.04 3.40
CA LYS A 71 -2.90 10.89 2.31
C LYS A 71 -3.63 12.11 2.86
N ALA A 72 -3.56 13.26 2.18
CA ALA A 72 -4.22 14.50 2.60
C ALA A 72 -5.75 14.37 2.65
N ASN A 73 -6.33 13.55 1.76
CA ASN A 73 -7.76 13.27 1.70
C ASN A 73 -8.25 12.19 2.68
N GLY A 74 -7.37 11.72 3.58
CA GLY A 74 -7.64 10.66 4.54
C GLY A 74 -7.22 9.27 4.05
N GLY A 75 -7.06 8.35 4.99
CA GLY A 75 -6.46 7.05 4.75
C GLY A 75 -4.95 7.12 4.52
N ASP A 76 -4.37 6.01 4.09
CA ASP A 76 -2.95 5.84 3.87
C ASP A 76 -2.67 4.96 2.64
N ILE A 77 -1.44 5.00 2.18
CA ILE A 77 -0.86 4.03 1.25
C ILE A 77 -0.25 2.95 2.13
N ASP A 78 -0.63 1.68 1.95
CA ASP A 78 -0.20 0.59 2.82
C ASP A 78 1.32 0.50 2.89
N HIS A 79 1.99 0.50 1.71
CA HIS A 79 3.46 0.57 1.64
C HIS A 79 3.91 1.39 0.42
N LEU A 80 5.03 2.09 0.59
CA LEU A 80 5.76 2.75 -0.50
C LEU A 80 7.15 2.11 -0.61
N LEU A 81 7.43 1.53 -1.77
CA LEU A 81 8.71 0.91 -2.08
C LEU A 81 9.49 1.83 -3.02
N ILE A 82 10.71 2.22 -2.67
CA ILE A 82 11.55 3.18 -3.39
C ILE A 82 12.89 2.54 -3.70
N GLY A 83 13.29 2.52 -4.95
CA GLY A 83 14.56 1.90 -5.34
C GLY A 83 14.96 2.15 -6.79
N PRO A 84 15.99 1.44 -7.28
CA PRO A 84 16.55 1.68 -8.62
C PRO A 84 15.55 1.48 -9.76
N GLY A 85 14.53 0.67 -9.57
CA GLY A 85 13.45 0.43 -10.54
C GLY A 85 12.31 1.45 -10.49
N GLY A 86 12.41 2.51 -9.67
CA GLY A 86 11.37 3.52 -9.49
C GLY A 86 10.72 3.48 -8.12
N VAL A 87 9.51 4.01 -8.04
CA VAL A 87 8.68 4.01 -6.83
C VAL A 87 7.44 3.15 -7.08
N PHE A 88 7.04 2.36 -6.09
CA PHE A 88 5.83 1.55 -6.15
C PHE A 88 4.93 1.85 -4.96
N THR A 89 3.66 2.18 -5.24
CA THR A 89 2.61 2.17 -4.23
C THR A 89 2.06 0.76 -4.11
N ILE A 90 2.15 0.16 -2.94
CA ILE A 90 1.71 -1.21 -2.70
C ILE A 90 0.39 -1.16 -1.92
N ASN A 91 -0.67 -1.66 -2.55
CA ASN A 91 -1.98 -1.79 -1.94
C ASN A 91 -2.26 -3.28 -1.65
N THR A 92 -2.49 -3.61 -0.40
CA THR A 92 -2.63 -4.99 0.09
C THR A 92 -4.11 -5.38 0.22
N LYS A 93 -4.46 -6.54 -0.31
CA LYS A 93 -5.80 -7.13 -0.19
C LYS A 93 -5.73 -8.53 0.39
N HIS A 94 -6.13 -8.68 1.64
CA HIS A 94 -6.14 -9.97 2.31
C HIS A 94 -7.51 -10.66 2.16
N HIS A 95 -7.52 -11.80 1.48
CA HIS A 95 -8.71 -12.61 1.26
C HIS A 95 -8.40 -14.08 1.49
N GLN A 96 -8.51 -14.53 2.73
CA GLN A 96 -8.16 -15.89 3.14
C GLN A 96 -8.96 -16.94 2.37
N ASN A 97 -8.25 -17.87 1.73
CA ASN A 97 -8.80 -19.00 0.96
C ASN A 97 -9.79 -18.62 -0.16
N ALA A 98 -9.76 -17.36 -0.62
CA ALA A 98 -10.64 -16.90 -1.68
C ALA A 98 -10.04 -17.15 -3.07
N SER A 99 -10.92 -17.31 -4.06
CA SER A 99 -10.59 -17.21 -5.47
C SER A 99 -10.76 -15.78 -5.93
N VAL A 100 -9.71 -15.21 -6.50
CA VAL A 100 -9.72 -13.81 -6.97
C VAL A 100 -9.49 -13.77 -8.47
N TRP A 101 -10.36 -13.03 -9.16
CA TRP A 101 -10.19 -12.66 -10.56
C TRP A 101 -9.93 -11.16 -10.63
N VAL A 102 -8.93 -10.73 -11.43
CA VAL A 102 -8.56 -9.31 -11.60
C VAL A 102 -8.50 -9.00 -13.09
N GLY A 103 -9.31 -8.03 -13.51
CA GLY A 103 -9.25 -7.37 -14.83
C GLY A 103 -8.60 -5.98 -14.74
N ASP A 104 -8.66 -5.21 -15.83
CA ASP A 104 -7.96 -3.92 -15.96
C ASP A 104 -8.34 -2.89 -14.89
N THR A 105 -9.61 -2.83 -14.47
CA THR A 105 -10.10 -1.83 -13.50
C THR A 105 -10.72 -2.47 -12.26
N MET A 106 -11.28 -3.67 -12.37
CA MET A 106 -12.11 -4.32 -11.37
C MET A 106 -11.53 -5.68 -10.97
N ALA A 107 -11.80 -6.08 -9.74
CA ALA A 107 -11.56 -7.43 -9.27
C ALA A 107 -12.86 -8.07 -8.74
N LYS A 108 -12.93 -9.40 -8.76
CA LYS A 108 -13.99 -10.18 -8.10
C LYS A 108 -13.36 -11.14 -7.12
N VAL A 109 -13.90 -11.17 -5.91
CA VAL A 109 -13.51 -12.10 -4.85
C VAL A 109 -14.63 -13.15 -4.71
N ASN A 110 -14.32 -14.39 -4.99
CA ASN A 110 -15.28 -15.48 -5.09
C ASN A 110 -16.42 -15.14 -6.08
N ARG A 111 -17.68 -15.27 -5.62
CA ARG A 111 -18.89 -14.87 -6.37
C ARG A 111 -19.40 -13.48 -6.01
N GLY A 112 -18.55 -12.67 -5.34
CA GLY A 112 -18.91 -11.32 -4.88
C GLY A 112 -19.09 -10.31 -6.02
N LYS A 113 -19.56 -9.12 -5.65
CA LYS A 113 -19.69 -7.99 -6.59
C LYS A 113 -18.30 -7.52 -7.03
N PRO A 114 -18.16 -6.98 -8.25
CA PRO A 114 -16.92 -6.35 -8.68
C PRO A 114 -16.52 -5.20 -7.77
N VAL A 115 -15.21 -5.10 -7.47
CA VAL A 115 -14.62 -4.05 -6.63
C VAL A 115 -13.51 -3.37 -7.44
N PRO A 116 -13.41 -2.01 -7.42
CA PRO A 116 -12.47 -1.27 -8.27
C PRO A 116 -11.05 -1.21 -7.67
N TYR A 117 -10.46 -2.35 -7.34
CA TYR A 117 -9.13 -2.42 -6.70
C TYR A 117 -8.03 -1.85 -7.58
N ALA A 118 -8.04 -2.15 -8.87
CA ALA A 118 -7.00 -1.66 -9.78
C ALA A 118 -7.11 -0.14 -9.98
N ALA A 119 -8.33 0.39 -10.18
CA ALA A 119 -8.55 1.82 -10.31
C ALA A 119 -8.15 2.59 -9.03
N ALA A 120 -8.46 2.04 -7.85
CA ALA A 120 -8.07 2.63 -6.58
C ALA A 120 -6.53 2.63 -6.40
N SER A 121 -5.86 1.54 -6.81
CA SER A 121 -4.40 1.44 -6.75
C SER A 121 -3.72 2.44 -7.70
N GLN A 122 -4.28 2.66 -8.90
CA GLN A 122 -3.80 3.66 -9.84
C GLN A 122 -3.92 5.08 -9.26
N ALA A 123 -5.08 5.43 -8.70
CA ALA A 123 -5.28 6.73 -8.08
C ALA A 123 -4.31 7.00 -6.90
N GLU A 124 -3.91 5.97 -6.17
CA GLU A 124 -2.88 6.09 -5.13
C GLU A 124 -1.48 6.35 -5.72
N ALA A 125 -1.15 5.71 -6.84
CA ALA A 125 0.13 5.93 -7.52
C ALA A 125 0.19 7.35 -8.11
N ASP A 126 -0.88 7.82 -8.76
CA ASP A 126 -0.98 9.16 -9.32
C ASP A 126 -0.80 10.23 -8.22
N TYR A 127 -1.48 10.06 -7.09
CA TYR A 127 -1.31 10.92 -5.92
C TYR A 127 0.13 10.92 -5.39
N ALA A 128 0.73 9.73 -5.25
CA ALA A 128 2.10 9.62 -4.76
C ALA A 128 3.09 10.27 -5.72
N GLN A 129 2.91 10.10 -7.02
CA GLN A 129 3.74 10.73 -8.04
C GLN A 129 3.68 12.25 -7.94
N GLU A 130 2.48 12.83 -7.89
CA GLU A 130 2.30 14.28 -7.78
C GLU A 130 2.99 14.85 -6.53
N VAL A 131 2.82 14.20 -5.38
CA VAL A 131 3.47 14.63 -4.14
C VAL A 131 4.99 14.55 -4.23
N LEU A 132 5.53 13.44 -4.74
CA LEU A 132 6.98 13.24 -4.80
C LEU A 132 7.64 14.18 -5.81
N GLU A 133 7.07 14.35 -7.00
CA GLU A 133 7.61 15.24 -8.03
C GLU A 133 7.63 16.71 -7.56
N ARG A 134 6.56 17.16 -6.91
CA ARG A 134 6.48 18.52 -6.33
C ARG A 134 7.62 18.83 -5.36
N HIS A 135 8.06 17.84 -4.58
CA HIS A 135 9.06 18.04 -3.54
C HIS A 135 10.48 17.63 -3.95
N CYS A 136 10.61 16.75 -4.93
CA CYS A 136 11.91 16.31 -5.44
C CYS A 136 12.48 17.26 -6.51
N GLY A 137 11.62 17.88 -7.31
CA GLY A 137 11.98 18.77 -8.40
C GLY A 137 12.44 18.05 -9.68
N PHE A 138 12.13 16.75 -9.80
CA PHE A 138 12.36 15.95 -11.00
C PHE A 138 11.24 14.90 -11.14
N ALA A 139 11.10 14.32 -12.34
CA ALA A 139 10.11 13.29 -12.62
C ALA A 139 10.39 12.01 -11.81
N VAL A 140 9.41 11.58 -11.04
CA VAL A 140 9.48 10.38 -10.19
C VAL A 140 8.52 9.33 -10.74
N PRO A 141 9.01 8.27 -11.40
CA PRO A 141 8.15 7.22 -11.92
C PRO A 141 7.53 6.43 -10.79
N VAL A 142 6.21 6.52 -10.63
CA VAL A 142 5.45 5.77 -9.63
C VAL A 142 4.52 4.78 -10.32
N GLU A 143 4.62 3.50 -9.95
CA GLU A 143 3.79 2.44 -10.49
C GLU A 143 2.91 1.82 -9.39
N PRO A 144 1.62 1.55 -9.67
CA PRO A 144 0.74 0.88 -8.73
C PRO A 144 1.01 -0.62 -8.68
N VAL A 145 0.97 -1.17 -7.47
CA VAL A 145 1.09 -2.61 -7.21
C VAL A 145 -0.06 -3.05 -6.31
N LEU A 146 -0.77 -4.06 -6.76
CA LEU A 146 -1.84 -4.70 -6.01
C LEU A 146 -1.38 -6.08 -5.54
N VAL A 147 -1.35 -6.29 -4.24
CA VAL A 147 -0.88 -7.54 -3.63
C VAL A 147 -2.01 -8.27 -2.93
N PHE A 148 -2.27 -9.49 -3.37
CA PHE A 148 -3.25 -10.38 -2.75
C PHE A 148 -2.59 -11.34 -1.77
N VAL A 149 -3.14 -11.39 -0.55
CA VAL A 149 -2.62 -12.21 0.56
C VAL A 149 -3.64 -13.30 0.93
N GLY A 150 -3.14 -14.50 1.15
CA GLY A 150 -3.93 -15.63 1.65
C GLY A 150 -4.93 -16.20 0.64
N VAL A 151 -4.86 -15.82 -0.65
CA VAL A 151 -5.80 -16.32 -1.67
C VAL A 151 -5.51 -17.77 -2.06
N ALA A 152 -6.58 -18.52 -2.33
CA ALA A 152 -6.46 -19.89 -2.85
C ALA A 152 -6.10 -19.91 -4.34
N SER A 153 -6.61 -18.94 -5.11
CA SER A 153 -6.27 -18.75 -6.52
C SER A 153 -6.32 -17.29 -6.92
N LEU A 154 -5.44 -16.91 -7.85
CA LEU A 154 -5.38 -15.56 -8.43
C LEU A 154 -5.36 -15.67 -9.95
N GLN A 155 -6.46 -15.31 -10.59
CA GLN A 155 -6.56 -15.22 -12.05
C GLN A 155 -6.35 -13.77 -12.48
N ARG A 156 -5.34 -13.54 -13.30
CA ARG A 156 -5.01 -12.25 -13.90
C ARG A 156 -5.54 -12.22 -15.32
N ALA A 157 -6.58 -11.41 -15.56
CA ALA A 157 -7.21 -11.21 -16.87
C ALA A 157 -7.04 -9.76 -17.33
N VAL A 158 -5.89 -9.16 -16.99
CA VAL A 158 -5.52 -7.79 -17.40
C VAL A 158 -5.03 -7.78 -18.83
N THR A 159 -5.41 -6.76 -19.58
CA THR A 159 -5.00 -6.52 -20.96
C THR A 159 -4.10 -5.29 -21.10
N GLN A 160 -4.21 -4.32 -20.17
CA GLN A 160 -3.51 -3.03 -20.25
C GLN A 160 -2.30 -2.91 -19.30
N TYR A 161 -2.06 -3.87 -18.43
CA TYR A 161 -0.91 -3.91 -17.49
C TYR A 161 -0.58 -2.58 -16.77
N THR A 162 -1.58 -1.75 -16.51
CA THR A 162 -1.41 -0.46 -15.81
C THR A 162 -1.14 -0.64 -14.33
N VAL A 163 -1.50 -1.78 -13.76
CA VAL A 163 -1.29 -2.15 -12.36
C VAL A 163 -0.56 -3.49 -12.31
N ARG A 164 0.53 -3.59 -11.55
CA ARG A 164 1.19 -4.86 -11.28
C ARG A 164 0.39 -5.66 -10.26
N ILE A 165 0.17 -6.93 -10.51
CA ILE A 165 -0.67 -7.79 -9.67
C ILE A 165 0.15 -8.97 -9.19
N TYR A 166 0.31 -9.10 -7.87
CA TYR A 166 1.11 -10.14 -7.23
C TYR A 166 0.35 -10.85 -6.11
N GLN A 167 0.75 -12.08 -5.82
CA GLN A 167 0.57 -12.67 -4.50
C GLN A 167 1.71 -12.23 -3.59
N GLU A 168 1.55 -12.37 -2.27
CA GLU A 168 2.49 -11.84 -1.28
C GLU A 168 3.97 -12.21 -1.51
N ARG A 169 4.25 -13.45 -1.94
CA ARG A 169 5.62 -13.91 -2.18
C ARG A 169 6.18 -13.47 -3.54
N GLU A 170 5.31 -13.10 -4.47
CA GLU A 170 5.71 -12.67 -5.81
C GLU A 170 6.25 -11.23 -5.82
N VAL A 171 6.10 -10.46 -4.74
CA VAL A 171 6.68 -9.11 -4.65
C VAL A 171 8.20 -9.09 -4.76
N SER A 172 8.85 -10.22 -4.54
CA SER A 172 10.30 -10.40 -4.78
C SER A 172 10.69 -10.16 -6.25
N ALA A 173 9.74 -10.28 -7.19
CA ALA A 173 9.95 -9.95 -8.61
C ALA A 173 10.27 -8.45 -8.84
N LEU A 174 10.05 -7.59 -7.86
CA LEU A 174 10.44 -6.18 -7.91
C LEU A 174 11.95 -5.99 -7.65
N ALA A 175 12.61 -6.93 -6.97
CA ALA A 175 14.01 -6.81 -6.55
C ALA A 175 15.00 -6.51 -7.70
N PRO A 176 14.94 -7.17 -8.88
CA PRO A 176 15.88 -6.95 -9.97
C PRO A 176 15.60 -5.69 -10.81
N LEU A 177 14.48 -4.99 -10.58
CA LEU A 177 14.14 -3.81 -11.37
C LEU A 177 15.12 -2.67 -11.10
N SER A 178 15.58 -2.04 -12.16
CA SER A 178 16.59 -0.98 -12.12
C SER A 178 16.46 -0.01 -13.30
N GLY A 179 17.30 1.02 -13.33
CA GLY A 179 17.45 1.93 -14.46
C GLY A 179 16.45 3.09 -14.53
N LYS A 180 15.55 3.22 -13.55
CA LYS A 180 14.60 4.36 -13.48
C LYS A 180 15.05 5.49 -12.57
N LEU A 181 15.72 5.16 -11.47
CA LEU A 181 16.28 6.14 -10.54
C LEU A 181 17.75 5.84 -10.26
N THR A 182 18.58 6.87 -10.20
CA THR A 182 19.95 6.77 -9.70
C THR A 182 19.97 6.59 -8.18
N ALA A 183 21.08 6.18 -7.62
CA ALA A 183 21.23 6.05 -6.16
C ALA A 183 20.95 7.38 -5.43
N GLU A 184 21.42 8.50 -5.99
CA GLU A 184 21.15 9.83 -5.43
C GLU A 184 19.67 10.21 -5.49
N GLN A 185 19.00 9.91 -6.60
CA GLN A 185 17.56 10.12 -6.75
C GLN A 185 16.76 9.25 -5.76
N VAL A 186 17.14 8.00 -5.56
CA VAL A 186 16.54 7.11 -4.55
C VAL A 186 16.65 7.71 -3.16
N GLU A 187 17.82 8.21 -2.75
CA GLU A 187 18.01 8.86 -1.46
C GLU A 187 17.19 10.15 -1.34
N ARG A 188 17.12 10.94 -2.42
CA ARG A 188 16.33 12.18 -2.44
C ARG A 188 14.83 11.89 -2.29
N VAL A 189 14.29 10.94 -3.07
CA VAL A 189 12.88 10.53 -3.00
C VAL A 189 12.56 9.96 -1.61
N TYR A 190 13.41 9.08 -1.08
CA TYR A 190 13.21 8.53 0.26
C TYR A 190 13.29 9.62 1.34
N GLY A 191 14.24 10.55 1.21
CA GLY A 191 14.38 11.72 2.09
C GLY A 191 13.10 12.55 2.17
N VAL A 192 12.44 12.79 1.04
CA VAL A 192 11.15 13.47 0.96
C VAL A 192 10.03 12.59 1.52
N ALA A 193 9.91 11.36 1.02
CA ALA A 193 8.79 10.46 1.30
C ALA A 193 8.63 10.13 2.79
N ARG A 194 9.75 10.05 3.54
CA ARG A 194 9.74 9.78 4.98
C ARG A 194 9.19 10.92 5.85
N HIS A 195 8.91 12.09 5.28
CA HIS A 195 8.38 13.22 6.03
C HIS A 195 6.86 13.35 5.86
N ARG A 196 6.13 13.12 6.93
CA ARG A 196 4.66 13.23 6.96
C ARG A 196 4.13 14.55 6.36
N ARG A 197 4.86 15.64 6.55
CA ARG A 197 4.46 16.97 6.06
C ARG A 197 4.40 17.05 4.53
N ALA A 198 5.19 16.27 3.81
CA ALA A 198 5.14 16.23 2.36
C ALA A 198 3.80 15.73 1.82
N TRP A 199 3.17 14.82 2.55
CA TRP A 199 1.93 14.14 2.17
C TRP A 199 0.64 14.85 2.60
N LEU A 200 0.70 15.72 3.61
CA LEU A 200 -0.48 16.34 4.23
C LEU A 200 -0.69 17.81 3.82
N ARG A 201 0.24 18.39 3.07
CA ARG A 201 0.11 19.73 2.50
C ARG A 201 -0.22 19.59 1.02
N GLY A 202 -1.48 19.83 0.68
CA GLY A 202 -1.92 20.06 -0.68
C GLY A 202 -1.54 21.46 -1.15
#